data_f5523fe5c014b4e6c42361d4c272e967
#
_entry.id   f5523fe5c014b4e6c42361d4c272e967
#
_cell.length_a   1.000
_cell.length_b   1.000
_cell.length_c   1.000
_cell.angle_alpha   90.00
_cell.angle_beta   90.00
_cell.angle_gamma   90.00
#
_symmetry.space_group_name_H-M   'P 1'
#
loop_
_entity.id
_entity.type
_entity.pdbx_description
1 polymer ?
#
loop_
_entity_poly.entity_id
_entity_poly.type
_entity_poly.pdbx_seq_one_letter_code
_entity_poly.pdbx_strand_id
1 'polypeptide(L)'
;MPKPPNMNDMMRQVQKMQQDMEKAQAELKHESVEASAGGGMVTVKVSGELEILDLKIDPEAVDPEDVELLQDMVLAADNEAMRSAQELAANKMGAVTGGLGGGGLGGLGIPGL
;
A
#
# COMPACT_ATOMS: atom_id res chain seq x y z
N MET A 1 -22.70 -18.61 30.89
CA MET A 1 -23.06 -18.08 29.61
C MET A 1 -22.37 -16.76 29.37
N PRO A 2 -21.61 -16.65 28.32
CA PRO A 2 -21.03 -15.34 28.02
C PRO A 2 -22.15 -14.36 27.68
N LYS A 3 -22.04 -13.18 28.25
CA LYS A 3 -22.99 -12.12 27.93
C LYS A 3 -22.70 -11.60 26.52
N PRO A 4 -23.73 -11.33 25.72
CA PRO A 4 -23.50 -10.64 24.45
C PRO A 4 -22.90 -9.26 24.75
N PRO A 5 -22.03 -8.76 23.89
CA PRO A 5 -21.50 -7.41 24.08
C PRO A 5 -22.66 -6.42 24.08
N ASN A 6 -22.63 -5.44 24.99
CA ASN A 6 -23.66 -4.42 25.00
C ASN A 6 -23.38 -3.40 23.90
N MET A 7 -24.38 -2.53 23.64
CA MET A 7 -24.25 -1.54 22.59
C MET A 7 -23.06 -0.61 22.81
N ASN A 8 -22.78 -0.27 24.04
CA ASN A 8 -21.67 0.63 24.36
C ASN A 8 -20.33 -0.01 23.98
N ASP A 9 -20.16 -1.29 24.24
CA ASP A 9 -18.95 -2.01 23.89
C ASP A 9 -18.78 -2.11 22.38
N MET A 10 -19.88 -2.36 21.67
CA MET A 10 -19.85 -2.43 20.22
C MET A 10 -19.49 -1.07 19.62
N MET A 11 -20.05 0.01 20.16
CA MET A 11 -19.76 1.37 19.70
C MET A 11 -18.29 1.72 19.94
N ARG A 12 -17.73 1.32 21.07
CA ARG A 12 -16.32 1.54 21.36
C ARG A 12 -15.44 0.82 20.37
N GLN A 13 -15.77 -0.41 20.04
CA GLN A 13 -15.00 -1.18 19.06
C GLN A 13 -15.04 -0.54 17.68
N VAL A 14 -16.21 -0.07 17.27
CA VAL A 14 -16.35 0.62 15.98
C VAL A 14 -15.55 1.91 15.98
N GLN A 15 -15.63 2.69 17.05
CA GLN A 15 -14.88 3.94 17.14
C GLN A 15 -13.38 3.70 17.12
N LYS A 16 -12.92 2.67 17.83
CA LYS A 16 -11.51 2.32 17.83
C LYS A 16 -11.05 1.90 16.44
N MET A 17 -11.86 1.10 15.76
CA MET A 17 -11.55 0.67 14.40
C MET A 17 -11.43 1.87 13.46
N GLN A 18 -12.35 2.82 13.56
CA GLN A 18 -12.30 4.03 12.74
C GLN A 18 -11.04 4.85 13.02
N GLN A 19 -10.69 5.00 14.29
CA GLN A 19 -9.49 5.72 14.67
C GLN A 19 -8.24 5.02 14.15
N ASP A 20 -8.19 3.71 14.27
CA ASP A 20 -7.05 2.92 13.78
C ASP A 20 -6.94 3.03 12.26
N MET A 21 -8.06 3.02 11.55
CA MET A 21 -8.07 3.18 10.10
C MET A 21 -7.59 4.58 9.69
N GLU A 22 -8.07 5.62 10.36
CA GLU A 22 -7.64 6.99 10.10
C GLU A 22 -6.15 7.15 10.35
N LYS A 23 -5.67 6.57 11.44
CA LYS A 23 -4.25 6.60 11.76
C LYS A 23 -3.43 5.87 10.71
N ALA A 24 -3.89 4.70 10.28
CA ALA A 24 -3.21 3.94 9.25
C ALA A 24 -3.14 4.72 7.93
N GLN A 25 -4.23 5.37 7.54
CA GLN A 25 -4.26 6.19 6.34
C GLN A 25 -3.31 7.39 6.45
N ALA A 26 -3.28 8.03 7.62
CA ALA A 26 -2.37 9.14 7.86
C ALA A 26 -0.91 8.68 7.79
N GLU A 27 -0.61 7.51 8.33
CA GLU A 27 0.74 6.95 8.25
C GLU A 27 1.13 6.62 6.81
N LEU A 28 0.20 6.07 6.02
CA LEU A 28 0.43 5.76 4.61
C LEU A 28 0.80 7.00 3.79
N LYS A 29 0.27 8.14 4.18
CA LYS A 29 0.58 9.40 3.53
C LYS A 29 2.07 9.74 3.60
N HIS A 30 2.73 9.32 4.68
CA HIS A 30 4.14 9.61 4.94
C HIS A 30 5.05 8.42 4.66
N GLU A 31 4.49 7.30 4.26
CA GLU A 31 5.27 6.14 3.84
C GLU A 31 5.40 6.11 2.33
N SER A 32 6.48 5.52 1.86
CA SER A 32 6.70 5.43 0.42
C SER A 32 7.46 4.15 0.09
N VAL A 33 7.36 3.77 -1.17
CA VAL A 33 8.12 2.67 -1.74
C VAL A 33 8.84 3.17 -2.98
N GLU A 34 9.93 2.54 -3.33
CA GLU A 34 10.67 2.83 -4.55
C GLU A 34 10.78 1.57 -5.39
N ALA A 35 10.76 1.74 -6.69
CA ALA A 35 11.03 0.68 -7.63
C ALA A 35 11.87 1.22 -8.77
N SER A 36 12.64 0.36 -9.40
CA SER A 36 13.49 0.77 -10.49
C SER A 36 13.41 -0.23 -11.64
N ALA A 37 13.81 0.23 -12.81
CA ALA A 37 13.88 -0.58 -14.01
C ALA A 37 15.17 -0.21 -14.77
N GLY A 38 15.55 -1.08 -15.72
CA GLY A 38 16.72 -0.83 -16.54
C GLY A 38 18.02 -0.84 -15.73
N GLY A 39 18.13 -1.70 -14.72
CA GLY A 39 19.32 -1.76 -13.88
C GLY A 39 19.52 -0.51 -13.02
N GLY A 40 18.45 0.16 -12.65
CA GLY A 40 18.52 1.37 -11.84
C GLY A 40 18.53 2.66 -12.65
N MET A 41 18.38 2.56 -13.97
CA MET A 41 18.35 3.75 -14.83
C MET A 41 17.12 4.62 -14.60
N VAL A 42 16.00 4.02 -14.23
CA VAL A 42 14.77 4.72 -13.91
C VAL A 42 14.32 4.28 -12.53
N THR A 43 14.06 5.24 -11.64
CA THR A 43 13.57 4.97 -10.29
C THR A 43 12.34 5.80 -10.03
N VAL A 44 11.30 5.17 -9.47
CA VAL A 44 10.03 5.81 -9.16
C VAL A 44 9.74 5.62 -7.68
N LYS A 45 9.31 6.69 -7.04
CA LYS A 45 8.90 6.69 -5.64
C LYS A 45 7.41 6.96 -5.56
N VAL A 46 6.67 6.10 -4.84
CA VAL A 46 5.21 6.20 -4.71
C VAL A 46 4.86 6.17 -3.23
N SER A 47 3.94 7.05 -2.84
CA SER A 47 3.43 7.07 -1.46
C SER A 47 2.46 5.91 -1.20
N GLY A 48 2.19 5.66 0.09
CA GLY A 48 1.19 4.68 0.48
C GLY A 48 -0.22 5.04 0.03
N GLU A 49 -0.44 6.28 -0.41
CA GLU A 49 -1.71 6.73 -0.99
C GLU A 49 -1.74 6.57 -2.51
N LEU A 50 -0.74 5.91 -3.09
CA LEU A 50 -0.63 5.67 -4.53
C LEU A 50 -0.38 6.95 -5.33
N GLU A 51 0.32 7.90 -4.73
CA GLU A 51 0.74 9.11 -5.41
C GLU A 51 2.20 8.99 -5.79
N ILE A 52 2.53 9.26 -7.04
CA ILE A 52 3.92 9.29 -7.50
C ILE A 52 4.57 10.55 -6.94
N LEU A 53 5.60 10.36 -6.12
CA LEU A 53 6.29 11.45 -5.43
C LEU A 53 7.53 11.91 -6.16
N ASP A 54 8.20 11.01 -6.84
CA ASP A 54 9.46 11.31 -7.50
C ASP A 54 9.70 10.36 -8.65
N LEU A 55 10.37 10.86 -9.66
CA LEU A 55 10.78 10.08 -10.83
C LEU A 55 12.19 10.52 -11.18
N LYS A 56 13.12 9.59 -11.13
CA LYS A 56 14.51 9.85 -11.48
C LYS A 56 14.89 9.04 -12.71
N ILE A 57 15.47 9.72 -13.67
CA ILE A 57 15.95 9.10 -14.90
C ILE A 57 17.44 9.42 -15.02
N ASP A 58 18.25 8.36 -15.12
CA ASP A 58 19.67 8.53 -15.35
C ASP A 58 19.86 9.12 -16.75
N PRO A 59 20.66 10.17 -16.91
CA PRO A 59 20.89 10.74 -18.23
C PRO A 59 21.39 9.75 -19.29
N GLU A 60 22.10 8.73 -18.86
CA GLU A 60 22.58 7.68 -19.75
C GLU A 60 21.44 6.85 -20.36
N ALA A 61 20.26 6.86 -19.73
CA ALA A 61 19.09 6.16 -20.26
C ALA A 61 18.40 6.93 -21.37
N VAL A 62 18.75 8.20 -21.53
CA VAL A 62 18.08 9.07 -22.51
C VAL A 62 18.83 9.01 -23.84
N ASP A 63 18.29 8.21 -24.75
CA ASP A 63 18.80 8.10 -26.10
C ASP A 63 17.72 8.62 -27.06
N PRO A 64 17.97 9.75 -27.74
CA PRO A 64 16.99 10.32 -28.66
C PRO A 64 16.63 9.39 -29.82
N GLU A 65 17.49 8.42 -30.11
CA GLU A 65 17.24 7.44 -31.18
C GLU A 65 16.47 6.22 -30.71
N ASP A 66 16.31 6.08 -29.38
CA ASP A 66 15.58 4.94 -28.80
C ASP A 66 14.71 5.39 -27.63
N VAL A 67 13.78 6.26 -27.93
CA VAL A 67 12.83 6.81 -26.94
C VAL A 67 11.91 5.70 -26.41
N GLU A 68 11.61 4.71 -27.26
CA GLU A 68 10.75 3.60 -26.88
C GLU A 68 11.32 2.81 -25.71
N LEU A 69 12.63 2.59 -25.69
CA LEU A 69 13.28 1.90 -24.58
C LEU A 69 13.09 2.68 -23.27
N LEU A 70 13.25 3.99 -23.33
CA LEU A 70 13.04 4.84 -22.15
C LEU A 70 11.59 4.77 -21.68
N GLN A 71 10.64 4.82 -22.60
CA GLN A 71 9.21 4.69 -22.27
C GLN A 71 8.92 3.36 -21.58
N ASP A 72 9.48 2.28 -22.08
CA ASP A 72 9.28 0.96 -21.50
C ASP A 72 9.87 0.88 -20.08
N MET A 73 11.04 1.47 -19.87
CA MET A 73 11.66 1.48 -18.53
C MET A 73 10.84 2.30 -17.54
N VAL A 74 10.35 3.46 -17.95
CA VAL A 74 9.51 4.30 -17.10
C VAL A 74 8.22 3.56 -16.75
N LEU A 75 7.59 2.96 -17.73
CA LEU A 75 6.35 2.22 -17.54
C LEU A 75 6.55 1.04 -16.59
N ALA A 76 7.64 0.29 -16.76
CA ALA A 76 7.95 -0.83 -15.90
C ALA A 76 8.22 -0.39 -14.46
N ALA A 77 8.97 0.69 -14.26
CA ALA A 77 9.25 1.22 -12.93
C ALA A 77 7.98 1.73 -12.25
N ASP A 78 7.13 2.45 -12.99
CA ASP A 78 5.87 2.97 -12.48
C ASP A 78 4.95 1.84 -12.02
N ASN A 79 4.78 0.83 -12.86
CA ASN A 79 3.90 -0.30 -12.53
C ASN A 79 4.41 -1.09 -11.33
N GLU A 80 5.71 -1.30 -11.24
CA GLU A 80 6.30 -2.00 -10.11
C GLU A 80 6.14 -1.19 -8.82
N ALA A 81 6.39 0.12 -8.87
CA ALA A 81 6.23 0.99 -7.72
C ALA A 81 4.78 1.05 -7.26
N MET A 82 3.83 1.14 -8.20
CA MET A 82 2.41 1.14 -7.86
C MET A 82 2.00 -0.16 -7.20
N ARG A 83 2.46 -1.29 -7.71
CA ARG A 83 2.16 -2.57 -7.12
C ARG A 83 2.70 -2.67 -5.70
N SER A 84 3.94 -2.24 -5.49
CA SER A 84 4.55 -2.24 -4.15
C SER A 84 3.80 -1.32 -3.19
N ALA A 85 3.35 -0.17 -3.67
CA ALA A 85 2.55 0.75 -2.86
C ALA A 85 1.19 0.16 -2.49
N GLN A 86 0.56 -0.55 -3.41
CA GLN A 86 -0.70 -1.24 -3.15
C GLN A 86 -0.51 -2.32 -2.09
N GLU A 87 0.58 -3.07 -2.15
CA GLU A 87 0.90 -4.07 -1.15
C GLU A 87 1.14 -3.43 0.22
N LEU A 88 1.86 -2.31 0.26
CA LEU A 88 2.08 -1.58 1.49
C LEU A 88 0.76 -1.14 2.11
N ALA A 89 -0.12 -0.56 1.32
CA ALA A 89 -1.44 -0.13 1.78
C ALA A 89 -2.28 -1.30 2.26
N ALA A 90 -2.30 -2.39 1.51
CA ALA A 90 -3.06 -3.59 1.87
C ALA A 90 -2.55 -4.21 3.16
N ASN A 91 -1.23 -4.29 3.34
CA ASN A 91 -0.63 -4.84 4.55
C ASN A 91 -0.94 -3.98 5.76
N LYS A 92 -0.90 -2.67 5.60
CA LYS A 92 -1.20 -1.75 6.69
C LYS A 92 -2.65 -1.83 7.11
N MET A 93 -3.57 -1.82 6.16
CA MET A 93 -5.00 -1.94 6.44
C MET A 93 -5.34 -3.33 6.96
N GLY A 94 -4.68 -4.35 6.46
CA GLY A 94 -4.82 -5.71 6.96
C GLY A 94 -4.40 -5.85 8.40
N ALA A 95 -3.35 -5.15 8.83
CA ALA A 95 -2.91 -5.14 10.21
C ALA A 95 -3.96 -4.53 11.13
N VAL A 96 -4.62 -3.45 10.69
CA VAL A 96 -5.70 -2.83 11.44
C VAL A 96 -6.88 -3.78 11.61
N THR A 97 -7.37 -4.34 10.50
CA THR A 97 -8.50 -5.26 10.54
C THR A 97 -8.14 -6.58 11.20
N GLY A 98 -6.93 -7.07 10.99
CA GLY A 98 -6.44 -8.30 11.60
C GLY A 98 -6.33 -8.19 13.10
N GLY A 99 -5.87 -7.03 13.61
CA GLY A 99 -5.78 -6.79 15.04
C GLY A 99 -7.14 -6.77 15.71
N LEU A 100 -8.15 -6.29 15.00
CA LEU A 100 -9.50 -6.17 15.55
C LEU A 100 -10.26 -7.48 15.48
N GLY A 101 -10.18 -8.15 14.35
CA GLY A 101 -10.97 -9.33 14.09
C GLY A 101 -10.16 -10.59 13.92
N GLY A 102 -8.94 -10.62 14.46
CA GLY A 102 -7.98 -11.66 14.17
C GLY A 102 -8.52 -13.06 14.31
N GLY A 103 -9.21 -13.33 15.40
CA GLY A 103 -9.80 -14.62 15.60
C GLY A 103 -11.08 -14.84 14.81
N GLY A 104 -11.91 -13.80 14.74
CA GLY A 104 -13.22 -13.89 14.12
C GLY A 104 -13.18 -13.95 12.61
N LEU A 105 -12.41 -13.08 12.00
CA LEU A 105 -12.34 -13.02 10.55
C LEU A 105 -11.64 -14.22 9.94
N GLY A 106 -10.59 -14.69 10.62
CA GLY A 106 -9.93 -15.91 10.20
C GLY A 106 -10.87 -17.11 10.29
N GLY A 107 -11.74 -17.10 11.29
CA GLY A 107 -12.71 -18.17 11.50
C GLY A 107 -13.82 -18.19 10.48
N LEU A 108 -14.03 -17.12 9.73
CA LEU A 108 -15.04 -17.10 8.69
C LEU A 108 -14.64 -17.89 7.46
N GLY A 109 -13.44 -18.44 7.45
CA GLY A 109 -13.01 -19.29 6.36
C GLY A 109 -13.00 -18.61 5.03
N ILE A 110 -12.56 -17.38 5.02
CA ILE A 110 -12.51 -16.59 3.79
C ILE A 110 -11.59 -17.29 2.81
N PRO A 111 -12.04 -17.50 1.56
CA PRO A 111 -11.22 -18.18 0.58
C PRO A 111 -9.92 -17.45 0.31
N GLY A 112 -8.90 -18.22 0.07
CA GLY A 112 -7.57 -17.68 -0.12
C GLY A 112 -6.83 -17.44 1.17
N LEU A 113 -7.49 -17.75 2.25
CA LEU A 113 -6.89 -17.67 3.56
C LEU A 113 -6.55 -19.07 4.05
#